data_c32c4975168dc89f7ffe40210b526ef0
#
_entry.id   c32c4975168dc89f7ffe40210b526ef0
#
_cell.length_a   1.000
_cell.length_b   1.000
_cell.length_c   1.000
_cell.angle_alpha   90.00
_cell.angle_beta   90.00
_cell.angle_gamma   90.00
#
_symmetry.space_group_name_H-M   'P 1'
#
loop_
_entity.id
_entity.type
_entity.pdbx_description
1 polymer ?
#
loop_
_entity_poly.entity_id
_entity_poly.type
_entity_poly.pdbx_seq_one_letter_code
_entity_poly.pdbx_strand_id
1 'polypeptide(L)'
;MSSHREAPEISKDPVADSADLYAFVSPDHPDTVTLIANYVPLQLPASGPNFFEFGDDVLYEIHVDKNGDGRPDLTYQFRFRTELRNDRTFLYNTGPIESLDSENWNRRQFYSVTRVDASGKHTVLAEKLPCPPCNVGPLSIPDYDKLAADAVHKLKTGEKVFAEPAGRPVLRRPRRDLRPRHAAAVPGQAPGRAEAVQLQPARRSTPPTR
;
A
#
# COMPACT_ATOMS: atom_id res chain seq x y z
N MET A 1 -21.13 10.80 -7.82
CA MET A 1 -20.38 9.72 -8.50
C MET A 1 -18.92 10.12 -8.43
N SER A 2 -18.10 9.29 -7.86
CA SER A 2 -16.66 9.48 -7.94
C SER A 2 -16.23 9.14 -9.37
N SER A 3 -15.50 10.04 -9.99
CA SER A 3 -15.05 9.90 -11.37
C SER A 3 -13.65 9.30 -11.45
N HIS A 4 -13.30 8.35 -10.62
CA HIS A 4 -11.99 7.75 -10.58
C HIS A 4 -11.29 7.69 -11.95
N ARG A 5 -11.05 6.56 -12.51
CA ARG A 5 -10.36 6.38 -13.80
C ARG A 5 -10.93 7.21 -14.98
N GLU A 6 -12.12 7.77 -14.84
CA GLU A 6 -12.79 8.59 -15.86
C GLU A 6 -12.43 10.08 -15.76
N ALA A 7 -11.92 10.55 -14.61
CA ALA A 7 -11.47 11.92 -14.47
C ALA A 7 -10.24 12.17 -15.31
N PRO A 8 -10.17 13.28 -16.09
CA PRO A 8 -9.07 13.51 -17.04
C PRO A 8 -7.67 13.50 -16.41
N GLU A 9 -7.53 13.95 -15.17
CA GLU A 9 -6.26 13.93 -14.45
C GLU A 9 -5.88 12.52 -14.04
N ILE A 10 -6.81 11.78 -13.43
CA ILE A 10 -6.62 10.42 -12.95
C ILE A 10 -6.45 9.43 -14.11
N SER A 11 -7.12 9.64 -15.24
CA SER A 11 -6.94 8.79 -16.43
C SER A 11 -5.50 8.82 -16.98
N LYS A 12 -4.76 9.90 -16.70
CA LYS A 12 -3.34 10.04 -17.07
C LYS A 12 -2.38 9.53 -15.99
N ASP A 13 -2.87 9.35 -14.77
CA ASP A 13 -2.06 8.94 -13.60
C ASP A 13 -2.82 7.97 -12.71
N PRO A 14 -3.22 6.79 -13.23
CA PRO A 14 -4.08 5.86 -12.52
C PRO A 14 -3.45 5.29 -11.24
N VAL A 15 -2.12 5.30 -11.12
CA VAL A 15 -1.41 4.81 -9.92
C VAL A 15 -1.54 5.77 -8.74
N ALA A 16 -1.91 7.02 -8.98
CA ALA A 16 -2.18 8.02 -7.94
C ALA A 16 -3.67 8.10 -7.54
N ASP A 17 -4.55 7.32 -8.18
CA ASP A 17 -5.99 7.32 -7.93
C ASP A 17 -6.30 6.73 -6.54
N SER A 18 -6.56 7.59 -5.57
CA SER A 18 -6.98 7.21 -4.22
C SER A 18 -8.48 6.88 -4.20
N ALA A 19 -8.82 5.65 -3.83
CA ALA A 19 -10.19 5.17 -3.83
C ALA A 19 -10.87 5.27 -2.46
N ASP A 20 -10.28 4.65 -1.45
CA ASP A 20 -10.89 4.53 -0.12
C ASP A 20 -9.86 4.73 0.98
N LEU A 21 -10.32 5.29 2.10
CA LEU A 21 -9.58 5.36 3.34
C LEU A 21 -10.42 4.84 4.49
N TYR A 22 -9.86 3.91 5.26
CA TYR A 22 -10.48 3.36 6.45
C TYR A 22 -9.60 3.63 7.67
N ALA A 23 -10.24 4.01 8.78
CA ALA A 23 -9.60 4.18 10.08
C ALA A 23 -10.52 3.59 11.16
N PHE A 24 -10.02 2.62 11.94
CA PHE A 24 -10.80 1.98 12.99
C PHE A 24 -9.92 1.37 14.06
N VAL A 25 -10.48 1.18 15.27
CA VAL A 25 -9.81 0.44 16.34
C VAL A 25 -9.67 -1.02 15.91
N SER A 26 -8.46 -1.57 16.03
CA SER A 26 -8.17 -2.93 15.60
C SER A 26 -8.94 -3.95 16.43
N PRO A 27 -9.75 -4.85 15.82
CA PRO A 27 -10.59 -5.78 16.58
C PRO A 27 -9.79 -6.76 17.45
N ASP A 28 -8.59 -7.14 17.00
CA ASP A 28 -7.73 -8.11 17.68
C ASP A 28 -6.78 -7.44 18.69
N HIS A 29 -6.60 -6.11 18.58
CA HIS A 29 -5.72 -5.29 19.44
C HIS A 29 -6.38 -3.95 19.72
N PRO A 30 -7.28 -3.86 20.72
CA PRO A 30 -8.09 -2.66 20.99
C PRO A 30 -7.28 -1.41 21.39
N ASP A 31 -6.01 -1.57 21.72
CA ASP A 31 -5.05 -0.52 22.01
C ASP A 31 -4.37 0.06 20.76
N THR A 32 -4.74 -0.43 19.57
CA THR A 32 -4.18 0.00 18.30
C THR A 32 -5.25 0.49 17.33
N VAL A 33 -4.85 1.36 16.40
CA VAL A 33 -5.67 1.83 15.28
C VAL A 33 -5.13 1.23 13.98
N THR A 34 -6.06 0.76 13.17
CA THR A 34 -5.80 0.28 11.81
C THR A 34 -6.15 1.38 10.81
N LEU A 35 -5.20 1.72 9.95
CA LEU A 35 -5.37 2.64 8.83
C LEU A 35 -5.20 1.86 7.53
N ILE A 36 -6.15 2.00 6.58
CA ILE A 36 -6.09 1.38 5.26
C ILE A 36 -6.33 2.45 4.22
N ALA A 37 -5.41 2.60 3.27
CA ALA A 37 -5.59 3.47 2.11
C ALA A 37 -5.54 2.61 0.84
N ASN A 38 -6.57 2.69 0.02
CA ASN A 38 -6.68 1.97 -1.24
C ASN A 38 -6.43 2.92 -2.43
N TYR A 39 -5.73 2.40 -3.41
CA TYR A 39 -5.39 3.09 -4.65
C TYR A 39 -5.72 2.22 -5.86
N VAL A 40 -5.81 2.83 -7.04
CA VAL A 40 -6.08 2.15 -8.31
C VAL A 40 -7.37 1.33 -8.25
N PRO A 41 -8.54 1.96 -8.17
CA PRO A 41 -9.81 1.25 -8.08
C PRO A 41 -10.11 0.43 -9.35
N LEU A 42 -11.08 -0.49 -9.24
CA LEU A 42 -11.57 -1.28 -10.38
C LEU A 42 -10.48 -2.13 -11.06
N GLN A 43 -9.64 -2.76 -10.26
CA GLN A 43 -8.65 -3.74 -10.73
C GLN A 43 -9.34 -5.04 -11.17
N LEU A 44 -10.03 -4.98 -12.31
CA LEU A 44 -10.73 -6.12 -12.88
C LEU A 44 -9.80 -6.91 -13.80
N PRO A 45 -9.92 -8.24 -13.89
CA PRO A 45 -9.14 -9.05 -14.83
C PRO A 45 -9.31 -8.61 -16.29
N ALA A 46 -10.48 -8.06 -16.63
CA ALA A 46 -10.80 -7.58 -17.98
C ALA A 46 -10.20 -6.20 -18.33
N SER A 47 -9.68 -5.46 -17.34
CA SER A 47 -9.27 -4.06 -17.55
C SER A 47 -7.78 -3.87 -17.90
N GLY A 48 -7.07 -4.93 -18.24
CA GLY A 48 -5.67 -4.83 -18.68
C GLY A 48 -4.70 -5.64 -17.85
N PRO A 49 -3.40 -5.32 -17.87
CA PRO A 49 -2.41 -6.17 -17.22
C PRO A 49 -2.74 -6.29 -15.73
N ASN A 50 -2.72 -7.53 -15.23
CA ASN A 50 -3.01 -7.85 -13.83
C ASN A 50 -1.82 -7.53 -12.88
N PHE A 51 -0.91 -6.70 -13.33
CA PHE A 51 0.28 -6.25 -12.60
C PHE A 51 0.08 -4.80 -12.16
N PHE A 52 -0.85 -4.60 -11.23
CA PHE A 52 -1.10 -3.29 -10.63
C PHE A 52 -0.03 -3.03 -9.58
N GLU A 53 0.84 -2.08 -9.85
CA GLU A 53 1.96 -1.69 -8.99
C GLU A 53 1.76 -0.26 -8.51
N PHE A 54 2.39 0.08 -7.38
CA PHE A 54 2.48 1.47 -6.93
C PHE A 54 3.43 2.27 -7.83
N GLY A 55 3.17 3.55 -8.02
CA GLY A 55 4.03 4.43 -8.81
C GLY A 55 5.34 4.75 -8.08
N ASP A 56 6.47 4.58 -8.76
CA ASP A 56 7.80 4.89 -8.21
C ASP A 56 8.01 6.41 -8.04
N ASP A 57 7.26 7.24 -8.79
CA ASP A 57 7.28 8.70 -8.76
C ASP A 57 6.17 9.31 -7.90
N VAL A 58 5.34 8.50 -7.25
CA VAL A 58 4.22 8.92 -6.41
C VAL A 58 4.59 8.89 -4.94
N LEU A 59 4.23 9.92 -4.21
CA LEU A 59 4.26 9.93 -2.75
C LEU A 59 2.85 9.63 -2.22
N TYR A 60 2.70 8.51 -1.52
CA TYR A 60 1.45 8.10 -0.89
C TYR A 60 1.48 8.54 0.57
N GLU A 61 0.43 9.24 1.02
CA GLU A 61 0.39 9.81 2.36
C GLU A 61 -0.91 9.46 3.07
N ILE A 62 -0.80 9.16 4.37
CA ILE A 62 -1.94 9.06 5.28
C ILE A 62 -1.75 10.14 6.34
N HIS A 63 -2.65 11.12 6.35
CA HIS A 63 -2.66 12.21 7.32
C HIS A 63 -3.58 11.87 8.48
N VAL A 64 -3.12 12.09 9.70
CA VAL A 64 -3.88 11.88 10.93
C VAL A 64 -4.00 13.20 11.67
N ASP A 65 -5.21 13.70 11.76
CA ASP A 65 -5.61 14.85 12.58
C ASP A 65 -6.26 14.28 13.86
N LYS A 66 -5.68 14.57 15.02
CA LYS A 66 -6.14 14.02 16.30
C LYS A 66 -7.11 14.95 17.03
N ASN A 67 -7.10 16.22 16.69
CA ASN A 67 -7.85 17.24 17.40
C ASN A 67 -9.00 17.86 16.57
N GLY A 68 -9.08 17.53 15.27
CA GLY A 68 -10.14 17.98 14.37
C GLY A 68 -9.97 19.42 13.87
N ASP A 69 -8.74 19.96 13.87
CA ASP A 69 -8.47 21.34 13.43
C ASP A 69 -8.18 21.46 11.91
N GLY A 70 -8.21 20.31 11.21
CA GLY A 70 -7.95 20.23 9.77
C GLY A 70 -6.46 20.27 9.41
N ARG A 71 -5.58 20.14 10.40
CA ARG A 71 -4.12 20.05 10.20
C ARG A 71 -3.61 18.69 10.64
N PRO A 72 -2.71 18.05 9.89
CA PRO A 72 -2.18 16.78 10.30
C PRO A 72 -1.23 16.91 11.49
N ASP A 73 -1.54 16.22 12.60
CA ASP A 73 -0.62 16.03 13.72
C ASP A 73 0.45 15.00 13.40
N LEU A 74 0.12 14.09 12.47
CA LEU A 74 0.97 12.99 12.08
C LEU A 74 0.71 12.63 10.61
N THR A 75 1.76 12.39 9.85
CA THR A 75 1.66 11.93 8.48
C THR A 75 2.55 10.70 8.30
N TYR A 76 2.01 9.63 7.73
CA TYR A 76 2.77 8.50 7.24
C TYR A 76 2.97 8.63 5.73
N GLN A 77 4.23 8.61 5.30
CA GLN A 77 4.63 8.73 3.90
C GLN A 77 5.19 7.40 3.42
N PHE A 78 4.71 6.94 2.26
CA PHE A 78 5.18 5.72 1.60
C PHE A 78 5.74 6.09 0.23
N ARG A 79 6.96 5.62 -0.06
CA ARG A 79 7.60 5.73 -1.37
C ARG A 79 7.97 4.36 -1.87
N PHE A 80 7.68 4.10 -3.12
CA PHE A 80 7.90 2.81 -3.76
C PHE A 80 9.06 2.88 -4.73
N ARG A 81 9.68 1.73 -4.95
CA ARG A 81 10.73 1.55 -5.93
C ARG A 81 10.63 0.16 -6.55
N THR A 82 10.57 0.11 -7.87
CA THR A 82 10.59 -1.12 -8.65
C THR A 82 12.03 -1.51 -8.98
N GLU A 83 12.39 -2.76 -8.74
CA GLU A 83 13.70 -3.33 -9.06
C GLU A 83 13.52 -4.54 -9.97
N LEU A 84 14.29 -4.59 -11.06
CA LEU A 84 14.39 -5.72 -11.97
C LEU A 84 15.63 -6.54 -11.64
N ARG A 85 15.50 -7.87 -11.51
CA ARG A 85 16.67 -8.76 -11.37
C ARG A 85 17.39 -8.97 -12.70
N ASN A 86 16.60 -9.05 -13.77
CA ASN A 86 17.09 -9.21 -15.13
C ASN A 86 16.37 -8.22 -16.06
N ASP A 87 17.07 -7.22 -16.50
CA ASP A 87 16.59 -6.16 -17.39
C ASP A 87 16.55 -6.59 -18.89
N ARG A 88 17.04 -7.80 -19.21
CA ARG A 88 17.03 -8.36 -20.55
C ARG A 88 15.71 -9.04 -20.90
N THR A 89 14.75 -9.08 -19.99
CA THR A 89 13.42 -9.66 -20.21
C THR A 89 12.32 -8.75 -19.68
N PHE A 90 11.18 -8.76 -20.37
CA PHE A 90 9.97 -8.06 -19.93
C PHE A 90 9.11 -8.89 -18.96
N LEU A 91 9.46 -10.14 -18.71
CA LEU A 91 8.68 -11.05 -17.88
C LEU A 91 8.63 -10.58 -16.43
N TYR A 92 7.45 -10.65 -15.82
CA TYR A 92 7.26 -10.38 -14.39
C TYR A 92 7.95 -11.45 -13.54
N ASN A 93 7.79 -12.72 -13.92
CA ASN A 93 8.41 -13.87 -13.30
C ASN A 93 8.79 -14.93 -14.35
N THR A 94 9.78 -15.74 -14.04
CA THR A 94 10.31 -16.81 -14.93
C THR A 94 9.93 -18.21 -14.46
N GLY A 95 9.22 -18.32 -13.35
CA GLY A 95 8.72 -19.53 -12.73
C GLY A 95 7.88 -19.17 -11.49
N PRO A 96 7.43 -20.16 -10.70
CA PRO A 96 6.65 -19.91 -9.50
C PRO A 96 7.39 -19.04 -8.48
N ILE A 97 6.66 -18.10 -7.85
CA ILE A 97 7.16 -17.26 -6.77
C ILE A 97 6.70 -17.86 -5.45
N GLU A 98 7.63 -18.46 -4.71
CA GLU A 98 7.35 -19.19 -3.47
C GLU A 98 7.84 -18.46 -2.21
N SER A 99 8.64 -17.41 -2.39
CA SER A 99 9.15 -16.54 -1.31
C SER A 99 9.35 -15.12 -1.80
N LEU A 100 9.45 -14.15 -0.87
CA LEU A 100 9.73 -12.75 -1.20
C LEU A 100 11.12 -12.55 -1.82
N ASP A 101 12.00 -13.54 -1.74
CA ASP A 101 13.33 -13.54 -2.35
C ASP A 101 13.48 -14.50 -3.52
N SER A 102 12.39 -15.11 -3.99
CA SER A 102 12.41 -16.08 -5.10
C SER A 102 13.20 -15.54 -6.31
N GLU A 103 14.14 -16.33 -6.82
CA GLU A 103 14.94 -15.99 -8.02
C GLU A 103 14.06 -15.89 -9.27
N ASN A 104 12.93 -16.60 -9.29
CA ASN A 104 11.97 -16.54 -10.37
C ASN A 104 11.21 -15.22 -10.44
N TRP A 105 11.23 -14.42 -9.37
CA TRP A 105 10.54 -13.15 -9.34
C TRP A 105 11.45 -12.04 -9.85
N ASN A 106 11.23 -11.65 -11.12
CA ASN A 106 12.06 -10.66 -11.81
C ASN A 106 11.72 -9.22 -11.43
N ARG A 107 10.42 -8.85 -11.47
CA ARG A 107 9.98 -7.46 -11.22
C ARG A 107 9.42 -7.31 -9.82
N ARG A 108 10.20 -6.71 -8.93
CA ARG A 108 9.92 -6.61 -7.49
C ARG A 108 9.69 -5.17 -7.09
N GLN A 109 8.78 -4.94 -6.15
CA GLN A 109 8.58 -3.63 -5.53
C GLN A 109 9.03 -3.62 -4.08
N PHE A 110 9.68 -2.54 -3.69
CA PHE A 110 10.08 -2.22 -2.32
C PHE A 110 9.51 -0.87 -1.94
N TYR A 111 9.34 -0.64 -0.63
CA TYR A 111 8.89 0.65 -0.15
C TYR A 111 9.65 1.10 1.10
N SER A 112 9.63 2.39 1.34
CA SER A 112 10.07 3.04 2.57
C SER A 112 8.88 3.66 3.29
N VAL A 113 9.00 3.78 4.61
CA VAL A 113 8.00 4.42 5.46
C VAL A 113 8.67 5.52 6.25
N THR A 114 8.16 6.74 6.12
CA THR A 114 8.60 7.91 6.90
C THR A 114 7.41 8.46 7.67
N ARG A 115 7.63 8.80 8.93
CA ARG A 115 6.67 9.51 9.77
C ARG A 115 7.07 10.97 9.86
N VAL A 116 6.10 11.86 9.64
CA VAL A 116 6.26 13.32 9.81
C VAL A 116 5.35 13.74 10.96
N ASP A 117 5.89 14.45 11.94
CA ASP A 117 5.12 14.97 13.06
C ASP A 117 4.59 16.39 12.79
N ALA A 118 3.79 16.93 13.72
CA ALA A 118 3.20 18.26 13.61
C ALA A 118 4.22 19.40 13.46
N SER A 119 5.48 19.18 13.87
CA SER A 119 6.57 20.15 13.70
C SER A 119 7.21 20.09 12.31
N GLY A 120 6.79 19.14 11.47
CA GLY A 120 7.41 18.86 10.17
C GLY A 120 8.68 18.02 10.24
N LYS A 121 9.00 17.43 11.40
CA LYS A 121 10.17 16.56 11.55
C LYS A 121 9.92 15.22 10.90
N HIS A 122 10.77 14.85 9.96
CA HIS A 122 10.78 13.57 9.29
C HIS A 122 11.57 12.52 10.11
N THR A 123 10.96 11.35 10.29
CA THR A 123 11.60 10.19 10.92
C THR A 123 11.42 8.98 10.00
N VAL A 124 12.50 8.48 9.42
CA VAL A 124 12.47 7.26 8.62
C VAL A 124 12.24 6.07 9.56
N LEU A 125 11.14 5.36 9.38
CA LEU A 125 10.77 4.20 10.18
C LEU A 125 11.34 2.91 9.61
N ALA A 126 11.36 2.80 8.29
CA ALA A 126 11.93 1.68 7.57
C ALA A 126 12.29 2.06 6.13
N GLU A 127 13.24 1.34 5.56
CA GLU A 127 13.65 1.43 4.17
C GLU A 127 13.70 0.05 3.54
N LYS A 128 13.43 0.00 2.24
CA LYS A 128 13.55 -1.21 1.41
C LYS A 128 12.75 -2.42 1.96
N LEU A 129 11.53 -2.18 2.43
CA LEU A 129 10.60 -3.25 2.79
C LEU A 129 10.05 -3.88 1.51
N PRO A 130 10.08 -5.21 1.33
CA PRO A 130 9.49 -5.84 0.15
C PRO A 130 7.96 -5.78 0.19
N CYS A 131 7.34 -5.45 -0.95
CA CYS A 131 5.94 -5.75 -1.19
C CYS A 131 5.77 -7.25 -1.49
N PRO A 132 4.60 -7.86 -1.29
CA PRO A 132 4.31 -9.16 -1.90
C PRO A 132 4.15 -9.00 -3.43
N PRO A 133 4.25 -10.08 -4.22
CA PRO A 133 4.00 -10.02 -5.64
C PRO A 133 2.53 -9.72 -5.96
N CYS A 134 2.26 -9.20 -7.18
CA CYS A 134 0.91 -9.10 -7.69
C CYS A 134 0.26 -10.49 -7.74
N ASN A 135 -0.93 -10.66 -7.18
CA ASN A 135 -1.63 -11.94 -7.16
C ASN A 135 -2.26 -12.27 -8.52
N VAL A 136 -1.43 -12.69 -9.46
CA VAL A 136 -1.84 -12.98 -10.85
C VAL A 136 -2.39 -14.39 -11.05
N GLY A 137 -2.30 -15.26 -10.05
CA GLY A 137 -2.89 -16.59 -10.06
C GLY A 137 -1.96 -17.70 -9.55
N PRO A 138 -2.53 -18.89 -9.27
CA PRO A 138 -1.83 -19.96 -8.53
C PRO A 138 -0.70 -20.64 -9.30
N LEU A 139 -0.65 -20.52 -10.63
CA LEU A 139 0.48 -21.03 -11.43
C LEU A 139 1.75 -20.21 -11.22
N SER A 140 1.61 -18.88 -11.06
CA SER A 140 2.73 -17.99 -10.77
C SER A 140 2.97 -17.81 -9.28
N ILE A 141 1.91 -17.86 -8.48
CA ILE A 141 1.94 -17.63 -7.03
C ILE A 141 1.17 -18.73 -6.32
N PRO A 142 1.81 -19.87 -6.04
CA PRO A 142 1.14 -21.06 -5.49
C PRO A 142 0.48 -20.82 -4.13
N ASP A 143 1.12 -20.03 -3.26
CA ASP A 143 0.64 -19.71 -1.91
C ASP A 143 0.74 -18.19 -1.65
N TYR A 144 -0.23 -17.45 -2.16
CA TYR A 144 -0.26 -16.00 -1.97
C TYR A 144 -0.48 -15.60 -0.51
N ASP A 145 -1.28 -16.36 0.24
CA ASP A 145 -1.60 -16.02 1.64
C ASP A 145 -0.34 -16.07 2.52
N LYS A 146 0.57 -17.02 2.26
CA LYS A 146 1.87 -17.07 2.91
C LYS A 146 2.74 -15.86 2.54
N LEU A 147 2.87 -15.55 1.25
CA LEU A 147 3.68 -14.40 0.79
C LEU A 147 3.16 -13.06 1.34
N ALA A 148 1.84 -12.89 1.38
CA ALA A 148 1.24 -11.72 1.99
C ALA A 148 1.52 -11.63 3.50
N ALA A 149 1.47 -12.75 4.21
CA ALA A 149 1.80 -12.79 5.64
C ALA A 149 3.30 -12.46 5.89
N ASP A 150 4.19 -12.97 5.04
CA ASP A 150 5.63 -12.71 5.11
C ASP A 150 5.96 -11.23 4.80
N ALA A 151 5.10 -10.54 4.04
CA ALA A 151 5.23 -9.12 3.71
C ALA A 151 4.63 -8.16 4.76
N VAL A 152 4.09 -8.67 5.87
CA VAL A 152 3.67 -7.85 7.02
C VAL A 152 4.89 -7.54 7.88
N HIS A 153 5.36 -6.31 7.82
CA HIS A 153 6.59 -5.89 8.50
C HIS A 153 6.28 -5.23 9.85
N LYS A 154 6.91 -5.75 10.92
CA LYS A 154 6.88 -5.13 12.23
C LYS A 154 8.06 -4.16 12.36
N LEU A 155 7.77 -2.88 12.55
CA LEU A 155 8.78 -1.84 12.69
C LEU A 155 9.34 -1.80 14.12
N LYS A 156 10.55 -1.25 14.25
CA LYS A 156 11.21 -1.09 15.57
C LYS A 156 10.44 -0.16 16.51
N THR A 157 9.66 0.74 15.97
CA THR A 157 8.81 1.70 16.69
C THR A 157 7.47 1.11 17.11
N GLY A 158 7.17 -0.14 16.72
CA GLY A 158 6.01 -0.92 17.14
C GLY A 158 4.89 -1.00 16.11
N GLU A 159 4.88 -0.15 15.09
CA GLU A 159 3.91 -0.21 14.01
C GLU A 159 4.08 -1.51 13.19
N LYS A 160 2.97 -2.01 12.65
CA LYS A 160 2.96 -3.01 11.59
C LYS A 160 2.57 -2.33 10.30
N VAL A 161 3.32 -2.57 9.24
CA VAL A 161 3.07 -2.00 7.92
C VAL A 161 2.98 -3.09 6.87
N PHE A 162 2.11 -2.87 5.91
CA PHE A 162 1.89 -3.75 4.78
C PHE A 162 1.51 -2.92 3.56
N ALA A 163 2.13 -3.17 2.42
CA ALA A 163 1.74 -2.55 1.16
C ALA A 163 1.67 -3.65 0.10
N GLU A 164 0.50 -3.80 -0.50
CA GLU A 164 0.18 -4.88 -1.42
C GLU A 164 -0.25 -4.31 -2.77
N PRO A 165 0.37 -4.74 -3.89
CA PRO A 165 -0.22 -4.61 -5.20
C PRO A 165 -1.33 -5.67 -5.34
N ALA A 166 -2.54 -5.36 -4.86
CA ALA A 166 -3.63 -6.33 -4.75
C ALA A 166 -4.42 -6.46 -6.06
N GLY A 167 -4.03 -7.39 -6.90
CA GLY A 167 -4.91 -7.92 -7.95
C GLY A 167 -5.76 -9.08 -7.43
N ARG A 168 -6.79 -8.85 -6.62
CA ARG A 168 -7.77 -9.92 -6.32
C ARG A 168 -8.81 -9.97 -7.43
N PRO A 169 -9.00 -11.12 -8.12
CA PRO A 169 -10.16 -11.27 -8.98
C PRO A 169 -11.42 -11.16 -8.12
N VAL A 170 -12.31 -10.25 -8.46
CA VAL A 170 -13.60 -9.96 -7.80
C VAL A 170 -14.55 -11.18 -7.75
N LEU A 171 -14.16 -12.31 -8.31
CA LEU A 171 -15.02 -13.50 -8.48
C LEU A 171 -14.88 -14.59 -7.41
N ARG A 172 -14.26 -14.35 -6.27
CA ARG A 172 -14.47 -15.24 -5.14
C ARG A 172 -15.68 -14.80 -4.33
N ARG A 173 -16.74 -15.63 -4.33
CA ARG A 173 -17.85 -15.54 -3.38
C ARG A 173 -17.28 -15.24 -1.99
N PRO A 174 -17.83 -14.24 -1.25
CA PRO A 174 -17.36 -13.98 0.10
C PRO A 174 -17.55 -15.26 0.93
N ARG A 175 -16.47 -15.92 1.27
CA ARG A 175 -16.51 -16.81 2.43
C ARG A 175 -16.74 -15.91 3.62
N ARG A 176 -17.67 -16.30 4.49
CA ARG A 176 -18.05 -15.57 5.72
C ARG A 176 -16.87 -15.25 6.66
N ASP A 177 -15.65 -15.67 6.32
CA ASP A 177 -14.44 -15.56 7.12
C ASP A 177 -13.42 -14.57 6.56
N LEU A 178 -13.77 -13.75 5.55
CA LEU A 178 -12.89 -12.68 5.08
C LEU A 178 -12.93 -11.51 6.04
N ARG A 179 -12.24 -11.66 7.16
CA ARG A 179 -11.74 -10.51 7.92
C ARG A 179 -10.75 -9.76 7.04
N PRO A 180 -10.81 -8.42 6.96
CA PRO A 180 -9.78 -7.66 6.27
C PRO A 180 -8.44 -7.93 6.96
N ARG A 181 -7.52 -8.61 6.27
CA ARG A 181 -6.21 -9.02 6.82
C ARG A 181 -5.11 -7.99 6.60
N HIS A 182 -5.44 -6.80 6.08
CA HIS A 182 -4.42 -5.89 5.56
C HIS A 182 -4.60 -4.50 6.14
N ALA A 183 -3.82 -4.19 7.16
CA ALA A 183 -3.84 -2.90 7.80
C ALA A 183 -2.51 -2.57 8.46
N ALA A 184 -2.08 -1.32 8.33
CA ALA A 184 -1.01 -0.80 9.18
C ALA A 184 -1.59 -0.55 10.58
N ALA A 185 -1.02 -1.13 11.63
CA ALA A 185 -1.41 -0.87 13.01
C ALA A 185 -0.44 0.12 13.66
N VAL A 186 -0.97 1.18 14.27
CA VAL A 186 -0.20 2.15 15.05
C VAL A 186 -0.39 1.86 16.53
N PRO A 187 0.67 1.66 17.35
CA PRO A 187 0.55 1.45 18.79
C PRO A 187 -0.06 2.67 19.49
N GLY A 188 -0.97 2.39 20.41
CA GLY A 188 -1.92 3.31 20.97
C GLY A 188 -1.39 4.53 21.70
N GLN A 189 -2.12 5.59 21.48
CA GLN A 189 -2.48 6.56 22.52
C GLN A 189 -3.94 6.32 22.89
N ALA A 190 -4.30 6.56 24.17
CA ALA A 190 -5.65 6.35 24.68
C ALA A 190 -6.76 6.86 23.77
N PRO A 191 -7.99 6.30 23.80
CA PRO A 191 -9.02 6.53 22.81
C PRO A 191 -9.51 7.97 22.84
N GLY A 192 -8.80 8.84 22.11
CA GLY A 192 -9.34 10.09 21.61
C GLY A 192 -10.09 9.78 20.32
N ARG A 193 -11.28 10.33 20.16
CA ARG A 193 -12.06 10.22 18.93
C ARG A 193 -11.17 10.48 17.73
N ALA A 194 -11.05 9.51 16.84
CA ALA A 194 -10.50 9.72 15.52
C ALA A 194 -11.54 10.55 14.74
N GLU A 195 -11.39 11.86 14.74
CA GLU A 195 -12.15 12.74 13.87
C GLU A 195 -11.33 13.03 12.61
N ALA A 196 -11.99 12.85 11.48
CA ALA A 196 -11.62 13.25 10.13
C ALA A 196 -10.17 13.02 9.68
N VAL A 197 -9.98 11.97 8.91
CA VAL A 197 -8.80 11.79 8.05
C VAL A 197 -9.07 12.51 6.73
N GLN A 198 -8.28 13.54 6.41
CA GLN A 198 -8.40 14.26 5.16
C GLN A 198 -7.35 13.76 4.17
N LEU A 199 -7.82 13.20 3.04
CA LEU A 199 -6.95 12.81 1.93
C LEU A 199 -6.53 14.04 1.13
N GLN A 200 -5.22 14.25 1.00
CA GLN A 200 -4.70 15.10 -0.06
C GLN A 200 -4.27 14.22 -1.25
N PRO A 201 -4.40 14.74 -2.49
CA PRO A 201 -3.94 13.99 -3.65
C PRO A 201 -2.44 13.72 -3.56
N ALA A 202 -2.02 12.55 -4.03
CA ALA A 202 -0.63 12.15 -4.09
C ALA A 202 0.19 13.21 -4.85
N ARG A 203 1.33 13.63 -4.27
CA ARG A 203 2.23 14.61 -4.91
C ARG A 203 3.33 13.89 -5.68
N ARG A 204 3.58 14.34 -6.92
CA ARG A 204 4.75 13.89 -7.68
C ARG A 204 6.03 14.46 -7.09
N SER A 205 7.07 13.64 -7.01
CA SER A 205 8.42 14.12 -6.75
C SER A 205 8.93 14.81 -8.03
N THR A 206 9.28 16.08 -7.94
CA THR A 206 10.05 16.73 -9.01
C THR A 206 11.37 15.96 -9.20
N PRO A 207 11.72 15.56 -10.44
CA PRO A 207 13.02 14.96 -10.69
C PRO A 207 14.12 15.99 -10.37
N PRO A 208 15.29 15.56 -9.86
CA PRO A 208 16.41 16.46 -9.66
C PRO A 208 16.78 17.08 -11.02
N THR A 209 16.82 18.40 -11.08
CA THR A 209 17.40 19.14 -12.20
C THR A 209 18.85 18.69 -12.39
N ARG A 210 19.17 18.22 -13.60
CA ARG A 210 20.55 17.95 -14.03
C ARG A 210 21.34 19.24 -14.14
#